data_2a92859912531946e4412d8108073c0f
#
_entry.id   2a92859912531946e4412d8108073c0f
#
_cell.length_a   1.000
_cell.length_b   1.000
_cell.length_c   1.000
_cell.angle_alpha   90.00
_cell.angle_beta   90.00
_cell.angle_gamma   90.00
#
_symmetry.space_group_name_H-M   'P 1'
#
loop_
_entity.id
_entity.type
_entity.pdbx_description
1 polymer ?
#
loop_
_entity_poly.entity_id
_entity_poly.type
_entity_poly.pdbx_seq_one_letter_code
_entity_poly.pdbx_strand_id
1 'polypeptide(L)'
;MNKYRIFFLIIIIIIVVTIVLYLRQQGISPVGDNFISSEQTLEGPVEPERMTSEKPEIRFPVPQIQEVTPKKPGQGSGEETAKTLPELDDSDETMKRELDQLYGEKTVAELFLIKALIRHFVVTVDNMSSRKLPQRFVFTSPPAGKFVVDKQSGNEIYLSAENYDRYNRFVDFLTSMDINRTTVLYQKYYPLFQEAYEDLGYPESYFNDRLVSVIDHLLDAPEPDQPVRLVRPKVFYQFADAELESLTAGQKILIRMGPGNSAEVKSVLTEFRKKLTNLSTNVR
;
A
#
# COMPACT_ATOMS: atom_id res chain seq x y z
N MET A 1 1.73 -19.39 26.37
CA MET A 1 1.18 -18.05 26.64
C MET A 1 1.71 -17.07 25.61
N ASN A 2 0.84 -16.55 24.82
CA ASN A 2 0.95 -15.38 23.90
C ASN A 2 2.17 -15.24 22.99
N LYS A 3 2.19 -15.97 21.87
CA LYS A 3 3.11 -15.80 20.75
C LYS A 3 2.56 -14.96 19.57
N TYR A 4 1.47 -14.21 19.76
CA TYR A 4 0.68 -13.68 18.65
C TYR A 4 0.47 -12.17 18.64
N ARG A 5 1.50 -11.32 18.78
CA ARG A 5 1.28 -9.86 18.95
C ARG A 5 2.04 -8.87 18.09
N ILE A 6 2.45 -9.08 16.84
CA ILE A 6 3.27 -8.04 16.18
C ILE A 6 3.09 -7.95 14.66
N PHE A 7 1.97 -7.82 13.96
CA PHE A 7 2.08 -7.57 12.52
C PHE A 7 0.89 -6.93 11.84
N PHE A 8 0.96 -5.73 11.33
CA PHE A 8 -0.23 -5.22 10.68
C PHE A 8 -0.13 -4.25 9.50
N LEU A 9 0.97 -3.72 9.12
CA LEU A 9 0.94 -2.57 8.24
C LEU A 9 1.08 -2.86 6.75
N ILE A 10 1.60 -3.99 6.41
CA ILE A 10 1.94 -4.36 5.04
C ILE A 10 0.71 -4.62 4.17
N ILE A 11 -0.46 -4.68 4.73
CA ILE A 11 -1.63 -5.32 4.17
C ILE A 11 -2.60 -4.42 3.42
N ILE A 12 -2.71 -3.17 3.77
CA ILE A 12 -3.54 -2.20 3.03
C ILE A 12 -3.17 -2.22 1.55
N ILE A 13 -1.96 -2.61 1.25
CA ILE A 13 -1.37 -2.58 -0.07
C ILE A 13 -1.46 -3.91 -0.82
N ILE A 14 -1.64 -5.04 -0.15
CA ILE A 14 -1.80 -6.34 -0.81
C ILE A 14 -2.95 -6.31 -1.83
N ILE A 15 -4.03 -5.64 -1.50
CA ILE A 15 -5.21 -5.54 -2.35
C ILE A 15 -4.90 -4.82 -3.65
N VAL A 16 -4.03 -3.84 -3.62
CA VAL A 16 -3.73 -2.96 -4.75
C VAL A 16 -2.77 -3.58 -5.73
N VAL A 17 -1.81 -4.30 -5.24
CA VAL A 17 -0.73 -4.86 -6.06
C VAL A 17 -1.18 -6.01 -6.93
N THR A 18 -2.19 -6.75 -6.50
CA THR A 18 -2.73 -7.87 -7.28
C THR A 18 -3.22 -7.49 -8.68
N ILE A 19 -3.53 -6.24 -8.93
CA ILE A 19 -3.98 -5.79 -10.27
C ILE A 19 -2.83 -5.43 -11.19
N VAL A 20 -1.74 -4.93 -10.66
CA VAL A 20 -0.60 -4.51 -11.47
C VAL A 20 0.07 -5.70 -12.19
N LEU A 21 0.15 -6.84 -11.53
CA LEU A 21 0.68 -8.07 -12.14
C LEU A 21 -0.25 -8.70 -13.17
N TYR A 22 -1.55 -8.44 -13.06
CA TYR A 22 -2.51 -8.85 -14.08
C TYR A 22 -2.22 -8.21 -15.46
N LEU A 23 -1.78 -6.95 -15.49
CA LEU A 23 -1.42 -6.28 -16.74
C LEU A 23 -0.18 -6.92 -17.42
N ARG A 24 0.74 -7.48 -16.64
CA ARG A 24 1.94 -8.16 -17.15
C ARG A 24 1.62 -9.52 -17.79
N GLN A 25 0.62 -10.22 -17.32
CA GLN A 25 0.22 -11.53 -17.87
C GLN A 25 -0.47 -11.43 -19.24
N GLN A 26 -0.85 -10.23 -19.67
CA GLN A 26 -1.44 -9.95 -20.97
C GLN A 26 -0.46 -9.46 -22.05
N GLY A 27 0.84 -9.55 -21.81
CA GLY A 27 1.85 -9.44 -22.88
C GLY A 27 2.08 -8.04 -23.44
N ILE A 28 2.23 -7.00 -22.61
CA ILE A 28 2.62 -5.67 -23.09
C ILE A 28 4.08 -5.39 -22.77
N SER A 29 4.89 -5.36 -23.81
CA SER A 29 6.19 -4.71 -23.80
C SER A 29 6.01 -3.19 -23.73
N PRO A 30 6.87 -2.45 -23.03
CA PRO A 30 6.79 -0.99 -23.00
C PRO A 30 7.05 -0.45 -24.40
N VAL A 31 6.10 0.31 -24.91
CA VAL A 31 6.24 1.04 -26.18
C VAL A 31 7.24 2.18 -25.97
N GLY A 32 8.13 2.27 -26.95
CA GLY A 32 9.30 3.08 -27.02
C GLY A 32 9.18 4.56 -26.73
N ASP A 33 10.33 5.08 -26.42
CA ASP A 33 10.70 6.47 -26.35
C ASP A 33 10.25 7.23 -27.61
N ASN A 34 9.41 8.23 -27.43
CA ASN A 34 9.33 9.36 -28.33
C ASN A 34 9.38 10.63 -27.51
N PHE A 35 10.60 11.10 -27.29
CA PHE A 35 10.87 12.49 -26.95
C PHE A 35 10.50 13.34 -28.16
N ILE A 36 9.39 14.03 -28.09
CA ILE A 36 9.15 15.18 -28.94
C ILE A 36 9.53 16.41 -28.13
N SER A 37 10.71 16.94 -28.49
CA SER A 37 11.15 18.26 -28.10
C SER A 37 10.20 19.29 -28.70
N SER A 38 9.44 19.99 -27.90
CA SER A 38 8.80 21.25 -28.26
C SER A 38 9.49 22.36 -27.50
N GLU A 39 10.41 23.03 -28.18
CA GLU A 39 10.89 24.36 -27.80
C GLU A 39 9.69 25.29 -27.69
N GLN A 40 9.38 25.74 -26.49
CA GLN A 40 8.59 26.95 -26.27
C GLN A 40 9.47 28.03 -25.68
N THR A 41 9.44 29.11 -26.39
CA THR A 41 10.07 30.39 -26.25
C THR A 41 10.06 30.95 -24.83
N LEU A 42 11.23 31.35 -24.36
CA LEU A 42 11.48 32.04 -23.10
C LEU A 42 10.82 33.43 -23.09
N GLU A 43 9.78 33.60 -22.32
CA GLU A 43 9.41 34.91 -21.78
C GLU A 43 10.14 35.12 -20.45
N GLY A 44 10.57 36.33 -20.20
CA GLY A 44 11.58 36.76 -19.26
C GLY A 44 11.35 36.48 -17.78
N PRO A 45 12.32 36.79 -16.92
CA PRO A 45 12.38 36.33 -15.54
C PRO A 45 11.29 37.00 -14.69
N VAL A 46 10.29 36.26 -14.32
CA VAL A 46 9.40 36.59 -13.22
C VAL A 46 10.18 36.29 -11.94
N GLU A 47 10.45 37.35 -11.17
CA GLU A 47 11.05 37.28 -9.84
C GLU A 47 10.28 36.25 -8.98
N PRO A 48 10.92 35.25 -8.36
CA PRO A 48 10.20 34.28 -7.57
C PRO A 48 9.67 34.97 -6.31
N GLU A 49 8.35 35.14 -6.24
CA GLU A 49 7.71 35.40 -4.96
C GLU A 49 8.20 34.37 -3.95
N ARG A 50 8.82 34.84 -2.86
CA ARG A 50 9.18 34.03 -1.71
C ARG A 50 7.92 33.41 -1.15
N MET A 51 7.56 32.22 -1.64
CA MET A 51 6.69 31.32 -0.88
C MET A 51 7.42 31.00 0.42
N THR A 52 6.93 31.52 1.52
CA THR A 52 7.28 31.07 2.86
C THR A 52 6.83 29.61 2.91
N SER A 53 7.77 28.69 2.73
CA SER A 53 7.51 27.26 2.90
C SER A 53 7.37 27.00 4.40
N GLU A 54 6.16 27.21 4.92
CA GLU A 54 5.84 26.63 6.21
C GLU A 54 5.89 25.12 6.04
N LYS A 55 6.75 24.48 6.84
CA LYS A 55 6.83 23.01 6.91
C LYS A 55 5.43 22.48 7.18
N PRO A 56 4.93 21.49 6.41
CA PRO A 56 3.59 20.93 6.62
C PRO A 56 3.42 20.50 8.07
N GLU A 57 2.32 20.90 8.70
CA GLU A 57 2.00 20.49 10.06
C GLU A 57 1.75 18.98 10.09
N ILE A 58 2.43 18.27 11.00
CA ILE A 58 2.23 16.83 11.22
C ILE A 58 0.89 16.63 11.93
N ARG A 59 -0.06 16.01 11.25
CA ARG A 59 -1.42 15.78 11.78
C ARG A 59 -1.54 14.54 12.67
N PHE A 60 -0.83 13.48 12.33
CA PHE A 60 -0.92 12.19 13.01
C PHE A 60 0.48 11.68 13.39
N PRO A 61 1.12 12.24 14.43
CA PRO A 61 2.47 11.87 14.82
C PRO A 61 2.55 10.42 15.31
N VAL A 62 3.61 9.73 14.91
CA VAL A 62 3.94 8.38 15.37
C VAL A 62 4.96 8.49 16.50
N PRO A 63 4.59 8.16 17.74
CA PRO A 63 5.54 8.15 18.85
C PRO A 63 6.64 7.12 18.61
N GLN A 64 7.89 7.53 18.80
CA GLN A 64 9.00 6.60 18.78
C GLN A 64 8.93 5.70 20.00
N ILE A 65 8.91 4.39 19.79
CA ILE A 65 9.02 3.42 20.87
C ILE A 65 10.48 3.42 21.32
N GLN A 66 10.79 4.23 22.33
CA GLN A 66 12.06 4.10 23.04
C GLN A 66 11.99 2.80 23.85
N GLU A 67 12.83 1.83 23.53
CA GLU A 67 13.07 0.71 24.45
C GLU A 67 13.64 1.31 25.74
N VAL A 68 12.79 1.45 26.74
CA VAL A 68 13.19 1.87 28.08
C VAL A 68 14.00 0.71 28.65
N THR A 69 15.31 0.79 28.58
CA THR A 69 16.18 -0.07 29.39
C THR A 69 15.93 0.27 30.84
N PRO A 70 15.44 -0.67 31.66
CA PRO A 70 15.38 -0.43 33.12
C PRO A 70 16.81 -0.29 33.65
N LYS A 71 17.17 0.92 34.00
CA LYS A 71 18.44 1.22 34.65
C LYS A 71 18.42 0.59 36.04
N LYS A 72 18.92 -0.64 36.15
CA LYS A 72 19.20 -1.26 37.44
C LYS A 72 20.61 -0.83 37.87
N PRO A 73 20.80 -0.24 39.04
CA PRO A 73 22.14 0.03 39.51
C PRO A 73 22.77 -1.27 40.04
N GLY A 74 23.86 -1.68 39.44
CA GLY A 74 24.80 -2.64 40.05
C GLY A 74 24.93 -3.99 39.32
N GLN A 75 26.13 -4.15 38.74
CA GLN A 75 26.85 -5.39 38.43
C GLN A 75 26.49 -6.20 37.19
N GLY A 76 27.50 -6.41 36.35
CA GLY A 76 27.66 -7.57 35.48
C GLY A 76 27.70 -7.21 34.01
N SER A 77 28.88 -7.22 33.42
CA SER A 77 29.18 -7.17 32.00
C SER A 77 28.47 -8.28 31.25
N GLY A 78 27.42 -7.91 30.56
CA GLY A 78 26.77 -8.66 29.51
C GLY A 78 26.28 -7.61 28.54
N GLU A 79 26.89 -7.51 27.37
CA GLU A 79 26.43 -6.69 26.27
C GLU A 79 25.06 -7.19 25.80
N GLU A 80 23.98 -6.75 26.43
CA GLU A 80 22.68 -6.70 25.81
C GLU A 80 22.71 -5.50 24.84
N THR A 81 23.16 -5.76 23.62
CA THR A 81 23.06 -4.80 22.52
C THR A 81 21.60 -4.40 22.38
N ALA A 82 21.29 -3.17 22.75
CA ALA A 82 20.03 -2.53 22.34
C ALA A 82 19.87 -2.83 20.83
N LYS A 83 18.82 -3.54 20.44
CA LYS A 83 18.57 -3.89 19.04
C LYS A 83 18.26 -2.61 18.28
N THR A 84 19.30 -1.97 17.77
CA THR A 84 19.16 -0.86 16.82
C THR A 84 18.39 -1.35 15.59
N LEU A 85 17.54 -0.50 15.04
CA LEU A 85 16.88 -0.80 13.77
C LEU A 85 17.95 -1.08 12.71
N PRO A 86 17.72 -2.01 11.78
CA PRO A 86 18.59 -2.18 10.62
C PRO A 86 18.59 -0.90 9.77
N GLU A 87 19.60 -0.72 8.93
CA GLU A 87 19.53 0.26 7.86
C GLU A 87 18.40 -0.10 6.88
N LEU A 88 17.82 0.90 6.22
CA LEU A 88 16.66 0.70 5.35
C LEU A 88 16.93 -0.34 4.26
N ASP A 89 18.09 -0.30 3.62
CA ASP A 89 18.47 -1.21 2.54
C ASP A 89 18.77 -2.64 3.02
N ASP A 90 19.09 -2.82 4.31
CA ASP A 90 19.34 -4.11 4.94
C ASP A 90 18.14 -4.63 5.76
N SER A 91 16.99 -3.98 5.64
CA SER A 91 15.81 -4.28 6.46
C SER A 91 15.05 -5.55 6.05
N ASP A 92 15.24 -6.05 4.83
CA ASP A 92 14.44 -7.13 4.24
C ASP A 92 14.47 -8.43 5.06
N GLU A 93 15.64 -8.89 5.50
CA GLU A 93 15.79 -10.10 6.32
C GLU A 93 15.12 -9.95 7.69
N THR A 94 15.22 -8.77 8.28
CA THR A 94 14.59 -8.50 9.56
C THR A 94 13.08 -8.42 9.41
N MET A 95 12.60 -7.73 8.39
CA MET A 95 11.17 -7.65 8.07
C MET A 95 10.60 -9.04 7.76
N LYS A 96 11.29 -9.86 6.98
CA LYS A 96 10.87 -11.23 6.70
C LYS A 96 10.70 -12.04 7.98
N ARG A 97 11.69 -12.03 8.88
CA ARG A 97 11.58 -12.77 10.16
C ARG A 97 10.41 -12.32 11.01
N GLU A 98 10.22 -11.04 11.10
CA GLU A 98 9.08 -10.46 11.83
C GLU A 98 7.77 -10.92 11.16
N LEU A 99 7.68 -10.93 9.83
CA LEU A 99 6.53 -11.41 9.05
C LEU A 99 6.27 -12.91 9.28
N ASP A 100 7.29 -13.72 9.20
CA ASP A 100 7.20 -15.18 9.38
C ASP A 100 6.73 -15.55 10.79
N GLN A 101 7.21 -14.84 11.81
CA GLN A 101 6.80 -15.05 13.21
C GLN A 101 5.32 -14.78 13.45
N LEU A 102 4.72 -13.92 12.64
CA LEU A 102 3.35 -13.51 12.85
C LEU A 102 2.33 -14.28 12.04
N TYR A 103 2.62 -14.44 10.76
CA TYR A 103 1.66 -15.00 9.80
C TYR A 103 2.03 -16.41 9.36
N GLY A 104 3.22 -16.85 9.78
CA GLY A 104 3.78 -18.09 9.33
C GLY A 104 4.51 -17.94 7.98
N GLU A 105 5.62 -18.62 7.86
CA GLU A 105 6.52 -18.60 6.70
C GLU A 105 5.78 -18.89 5.38
N LYS A 106 4.85 -19.84 5.38
CA LYS A 106 4.05 -20.20 4.21
C LYS A 106 3.21 -19.03 3.71
N THR A 107 2.48 -18.36 4.59
CA THR A 107 1.64 -17.22 4.25
C THR A 107 2.47 -16.07 3.70
N VAL A 108 3.62 -15.78 4.32
CA VAL A 108 4.53 -14.73 3.89
C VAL A 108 5.09 -15.04 2.50
N ALA A 109 5.55 -16.24 2.27
CA ALA A 109 6.09 -16.68 0.98
C ALA A 109 5.04 -16.66 -0.15
N GLU A 110 3.77 -16.94 0.17
CA GLU A 110 2.68 -16.92 -0.81
C GLU A 110 2.20 -15.50 -1.17
N LEU A 111 2.26 -14.57 -0.22
CA LEU A 111 1.65 -13.26 -0.38
C LEU A 111 2.65 -12.13 -0.66
N PHE A 112 3.91 -12.25 -0.23
CA PHE A 112 4.87 -11.15 -0.25
C PHE A 112 6.09 -11.42 -1.12
N LEU A 113 6.60 -10.35 -1.73
CA LEU A 113 7.88 -10.28 -2.41
C LEU A 113 8.84 -9.47 -1.52
N ILE A 114 9.73 -10.16 -0.82
CA ILE A 114 10.61 -9.58 0.21
C ILE A 114 11.85 -8.92 -0.43
N LYS A 115 11.72 -8.13 -1.43
CA LYS A 115 12.82 -7.37 -2.02
C LYS A 115 12.55 -5.88 -1.89
N ALA A 116 13.42 -5.17 -1.17
CA ALA A 116 13.25 -3.76 -0.86
C ALA A 116 11.83 -3.47 -0.31
N LEU A 117 11.39 -4.31 0.62
CA LEU A 117 9.99 -4.41 1.02
C LEU A 117 9.42 -3.07 1.52
N ILE A 118 10.14 -2.38 2.41
CA ILE A 118 9.70 -1.09 2.96
C ILE A 118 9.63 -0.04 1.85
N ARG A 119 10.65 0.06 0.99
CA ARG A 119 10.66 1.01 -0.13
C ARG A 119 9.51 0.75 -1.10
N HIS A 120 9.30 -0.51 -1.49
CA HIS A 120 8.21 -0.88 -2.39
C HIS A 120 6.84 -0.63 -1.77
N PHE A 121 6.72 -0.82 -0.46
CA PHE A 121 5.53 -0.49 0.29
C PHE A 121 5.22 1.01 0.20
N VAL A 122 6.17 1.86 0.56
CA VAL A 122 6.01 3.33 0.54
C VAL A 122 5.64 3.83 -0.85
N VAL A 123 6.37 3.39 -1.88
CA VAL A 123 6.06 3.74 -3.28
C VAL A 123 4.65 3.32 -3.67
N THR A 124 4.23 2.12 -3.26
CA THR A 124 2.91 1.62 -3.59
C THR A 124 1.82 2.44 -2.89
N VAL A 125 1.96 2.73 -1.59
CA VAL A 125 1.02 3.60 -0.86
C VAL A 125 0.89 4.95 -1.54
N ASP A 126 2.01 5.60 -1.82
CA ASP A 126 2.00 6.94 -2.41
C ASP A 126 1.27 6.98 -3.75
N ASN A 127 1.43 5.92 -4.57
CA ASN A 127 0.81 5.83 -5.88
C ASN A 127 -0.63 5.29 -5.91
N MET A 128 -1.22 4.91 -4.76
CA MET A 128 -2.59 4.41 -4.71
C MET A 128 -3.64 5.41 -5.16
N SER A 129 -3.44 6.66 -4.85
CA SER A 129 -4.27 7.77 -5.28
C SER A 129 -3.96 8.25 -6.70
N SER A 130 -3.01 7.61 -7.40
CA SER A 130 -2.69 7.86 -8.79
C SER A 130 -3.50 6.98 -9.74
N ARG A 131 -3.64 7.38 -11.00
CA ARG A 131 -4.35 6.57 -12.02
C ARG A 131 -3.65 5.26 -12.38
N LYS A 132 -2.32 5.19 -12.16
CA LYS A 132 -1.47 4.03 -12.49
C LYS A 132 -0.51 3.74 -11.35
N LEU A 133 -0.29 2.45 -11.10
CA LEU A 133 0.72 1.98 -10.14
C LEU A 133 1.99 1.54 -10.88
N PRO A 134 3.18 1.94 -10.41
CA PRO A 134 4.44 1.49 -10.98
C PRO A 134 4.67 0.00 -10.70
N GLN A 135 4.54 -0.84 -11.72
CA GLN A 135 4.60 -2.32 -11.59
C GLN A 135 5.90 -2.86 -11.00
N ARG A 136 7.01 -2.16 -11.23
CA ARG A 136 8.34 -2.58 -10.76
C ARG A 136 8.52 -2.55 -9.24
N PHE A 137 7.64 -1.81 -8.55
CA PHE A 137 7.71 -1.64 -7.09
C PHE A 137 6.66 -2.47 -6.34
N VAL A 138 6.10 -3.45 -7.02
CA VAL A 138 5.12 -4.36 -6.41
C VAL A 138 5.83 -5.27 -5.41
N PHE A 139 5.28 -5.39 -4.20
CA PHE A 139 5.83 -6.22 -3.12
C PHE A 139 4.95 -7.42 -2.75
N THR A 140 3.87 -7.68 -3.52
CA THR A 140 3.00 -8.82 -3.29
C THR A 140 2.90 -9.72 -4.52
N SER A 141 2.54 -10.98 -4.28
CA SER A 141 2.23 -11.95 -5.33
C SER A 141 0.96 -11.56 -6.09
N PRO A 142 0.82 -11.92 -7.39
CA PRO A 142 -0.39 -11.62 -8.16
C PRO A 142 -1.60 -12.44 -7.68
N PRO A 143 -2.84 -11.99 -7.95
CA PRO A 143 -4.02 -12.81 -7.78
C PRO A 143 -3.93 -14.08 -8.63
N ALA A 144 -4.50 -15.17 -8.12
CA ALA A 144 -4.51 -16.44 -8.83
C ALA A 144 -5.33 -16.38 -10.13
N GLY A 145 -4.98 -17.20 -11.11
CA GLY A 145 -5.74 -17.37 -12.34
C GLY A 145 -5.70 -16.18 -13.29
N LYS A 146 -6.51 -16.25 -14.34
CA LYS A 146 -6.67 -15.21 -15.36
C LYS A 146 -7.90 -14.36 -15.06
N PHE A 147 -7.94 -13.17 -15.60
CA PHE A 147 -9.13 -12.31 -15.55
C PHE A 147 -10.25 -12.88 -16.43
N VAL A 148 -11.43 -12.98 -15.88
CA VAL A 148 -12.61 -13.56 -16.53
C VAL A 148 -13.64 -12.47 -16.84
N VAL A 149 -14.29 -12.60 -17.98
CA VAL A 149 -15.37 -11.71 -18.40
C VAL A 149 -16.58 -12.52 -18.81
N ASP A 150 -17.75 -12.03 -18.47
CA ASP A 150 -19.02 -12.57 -18.95
C ASP A 150 -19.43 -11.86 -20.23
N LYS A 151 -19.83 -12.63 -21.24
CA LYS A 151 -20.36 -12.10 -22.51
C LYS A 151 -21.86 -12.33 -22.55
N GLN A 152 -22.57 -11.27 -22.80
CA GLN A 152 -24.03 -11.33 -23.01
C GLN A 152 -24.40 -11.15 -24.49
N SER A 153 -25.69 -11.29 -24.80
CA SER A 153 -26.23 -11.04 -26.13
C SER A 153 -25.89 -9.64 -26.62
N GLY A 154 -25.51 -9.48 -27.87
CA GLY A 154 -25.12 -8.17 -28.43
C GLY A 154 -23.62 -7.84 -28.22
N ASN A 155 -22.78 -8.81 -27.86
CA ASN A 155 -21.35 -8.65 -27.67
C ASN A 155 -20.95 -7.72 -26.50
N GLU A 156 -21.86 -7.50 -25.54
CA GLU A 156 -21.58 -6.77 -24.34
C GLU A 156 -20.70 -7.59 -23.39
N ILE A 157 -19.75 -6.93 -22.75
CA ILE A 157 -18.74 -7.55 -21.89
C ILE A 157 -18.92 -7.01 -20.48
N TYR A 158 -18.95 -7.91 -19.50
CA TYR A 158 -19.10 -7.57 -18.09
C TYR A 158 -17.99 -8.19 -17.24
N LEU A 159 -17.71 -7.56 -16.11
CA LEU A 159 -16.82 -8.09 -15.08
C LEU A 159 -17.45 -9.34 -14.48
N SER A 160 -16.84 -10.51 -14.70
CA SER A 160 -17.36 -11.75 -14.13
C SER A 160 -17.15 -11.80 -12.61
N ALA A 161 -18.16 -12.31 -11.89
CA ALA A 161 -18.07 -12.54 -10.45
C ALA A 161 -16.96 -13.57 -10.07
N GLU A 162 -16.57 -14.45 -11.00
CA GLU A 162 -15.43 -15.37 -10.79
C GLU A 162 -14.11 -14.64 -10.48
N ASN A 163 -14.00 -13.35 -10.83
CA ASN A 163 -12.83 -12.58 -10.45
C ASN A 163 -12.74 -12.30 -8.95
N TYR A 164 -13.85 -12.29 -8.23
CA TYR A 164 -13.89 -11.94 -6.82
C TYR A 164 -13.12 -12.97 -6.00
N ASP A 165 -13.24 -14.24 -6.30
CA ASP A 165 -12.53 -15.34 -5.64
C ASP A 165 -11.02 -15.27 -5.75
N ARG A 166 -10.52 -14.60 -6.80
CA ARG A 166 -9.09 -14.39 -6.99
C ARG A 166 -8.45 -13.54 -5.89
N TYR A 167 -9.26 -12.74 -5.22
CA TYR A 167 -8.83 -11.85 -4.13
C TYR A 167 -9.03 -12.46 -2.74
N ASN A 168 -9.84 -13.52 -2.62
CA ASN A 168 -10.22 -14.08 -1.31
C ASN A 168 -9.01 -14.36 -0.41
N ARG A 169 -7.93 -14.95 -0.91
CA ARG A 169 -6.73 -15.22 -0.09
C ARG A 169 -6.13 -13.95 0.55
N PHE A 170 -6.27 -12.80 -0.11
CA PHE A 170 -5.77 -11.52 0.41
C PHE A 170 -6.78 -10.93 1.40
N VAL A 171 -8.06 -11.04 1.08
CA VAL A 171 -9.14 -10.58 1.97
C VAL A 171 -9.17 -11.41 3.24
N ASP A 172 -9.08 -12.75 3.15
CA ASP A 172 -8.99 -13.66 4.30
C ASP A 172 -7.78 -13.31 5.17
N PHE A 173 -6.65 -13.05 4.53
CA PHE A 173 -5.47 -12.62 5.25
C PHE A 173 -5.70 -11.29 5.96
N LEU A 174 -6.28 -10.29 5.27
CA LEU A 174 -6.62 -8.98 5.83
C LEU A 174 -7.54 -9.09 7.04
N THR A 175 -8.61 -9.84 6.92
CA THR A 175 -9.66 -9.96 7.94
C THR A 175 -9.23 -10.81 9.14
N SER A 176 -8.30 -11.76 8.93
CA SER A 176 -7.78 -12.62 10.01
C SER A 176 -6.74 -11.95 10.91
N MET A 177 -6.38 -10.74 10.61
CA MET A 177 -5.25 -10.10 11.26
C MET A 177 -5.55 -9.41 12.59
N ASP A 178 -4.53 -9.39 13.48
CA ASP A 178 -4.56 -8.60 14.72
C ASP A 178 -4.10 -7.16 14.48
N ILE A 179 -5.02 -6.22 14.35
CA ILE A 179 -4.78 -4.78 14.14
C ILE A 179 -3.81 -4.18 15.17
N ASN A 180 -3.92 -4.58 16.44
CA ASN A 180 -3.08 -3.98 17.47
C ASN A 180 -1.60 -4.36 17.28
N ARG A 181 -1.36 -5.60 16.93
CA ARG A 181 -0.01 -6.12 16.75
C ARG A 181 0.73 -5.47 15.61
N THR A 182 0.01 -5.21 14.54
CA THR A 182 0.58 -4.55 13.37
C THR A 182 0.91 -3.10 13.62
N THR A 183 0.02 -2.42 14.31
CA THR A 183 0.27 -1.04 14.68
C THR A 183 1.56 -0.92 15.50
N VAL A 184 1.80 -1.85 16.43
CA VAL A 184 3.06 -1.88 17.21
C VAL A 184 4.27 -2.10 16.31
N LEU A 185 4.19 -3.00 15.33
CA LEU A 185 5.32 -3.18 14.42
C LEU A 185 5.57 -1.94 13.55
N TYR A 186 4.53 -1.35 13.04
CA TYR A 186 4.64 -0.10 12.29
C TYR A 186 5.33 0.98 13.10
N GLN A 187 4.91 1.21 14.33
CA GLN A 187 5.56 2.15 15.20
C GLN A 187 7.04 1.82 15.39
N LYS A 188 7.37 0.55 15.60
CA LYS A 188 8.75 0.09 15.76
C LYS A 188 9.62 0.40 14.54
N TYR A 189 9.12 0.13 13.34
CA TYR A 189 9.86 0.32 12.09
C TYR A 189 9.52 1.64 11.39
N TYR A 190 8.72 2.49 12.00
CA TYR A 190 8.29 3.76 11.42
C TYR A 190 9.44 4.63 10.91
N PRO A 191 10.60 4.74 11.60
CA PRO A 191 11.72 5.50 11.06
C PRO A 191 12.14 5.08 9.66
N LEU A 192 12.10 3.78 9.34
CA LEU A 192 12.48 3.26 8.03
C LEU A 192 11.42 3.58 6.95
N PHE A 193 10.14 3.58 7.32
CA PHE A 193 9.07 4.01 6.41
C PHE A 193 9.15 5.50 6.10
N GLN A 194 9.46 6.32 7.10
CA GLN A 194 9.65 7.76 6.94
C GLN A 194 10.88 8.05 6.06
N GLU A 195 12.02 7.40 6.32
CA GLU A 195 13.23 7.49 5.49
C GLU A 195 12.96 7.12 4.04
N ALA A 196 12.25 6.01 3.78
CA ALA A 196 11.88 5.60 2.43
C ALA A 196 10.96 6.62 1.74
N TYR A 197 10.13 7.34 2.49
CA TYR A 197 9.26 8.38 1.96
C TYR A 197 10.03 9.67 1.64
N GLU A 198 10.97 10.04 2.46
CA GLU A 198 11.89 11.15 2.22
C GLU A 198 12.75 10.90 0.98
N ASP A 199 13.29 9.68 0.82
CA ASP A 199 14.05 9.23 -0.35
C ASP A 199 13.21 9.24 -1.64
N LEU A 200 11.89 9.09 -1.53
CA LEU A 200 10.98 9.16 -2.67
C LEU A 200 10.81 10.60 -3.20
N GLY A 201 11.31 11.59 -2.45
CA GLY A 201 11.31 13.00 -2.83
C GLY A 201 10.40 13.89 -1.99
N TYR A 202 10.00 13.44 -0.81
CA TYR A 202 9.14 14.18 0.13
C TYR A 202 9.83 14.49 1.48
N PRO A 203 10.98 15.19 1.50
CA PRO A 203 11.80 15.38 2.71
C PRO A 203 11.08 16.19 3.81
N GLU A 204 10.08 16.99 3.45
CA GLU A 204 9.32 17.82 4.40
C GLU A 204 7.94 17.23 4.74
N SER A 205 7.62 16.04 4.22
CA SER A 205 6.31 15.42 4.39
C SER A 205 6.36 14.23 5.35
N TYR A 206 5.24 13.93 5.98
CA TYR A 206 5.13 12.90 7.00
C TYR A 206 4.41 11.67 6.45
N PHE A 207 5.06 10.50 6.47
CA PHE A 207 4.53 9.31 5.83
C PHE A 207 3.21 8.83 6.45
N ASN A 208 3.06 8.93 7.78
CA ASN A 208 1.81 8.51 8.42
C ASN A 208 0.61 9.36 7.98
N ASP A 209 0.80 10.66 7.78
CA ASP A 209 -0.25 11.55 7.26
C ASP A 209 -0.64 11.15 5.83
N ARG A 210 0.37 10.81 4.99
CA ARG A 210 0.13 10.30 3.64
C ARG A 210 -0.65 8.98 3.66
N LEU A 211 -0.26 8.04 4.52
CA LEU A 211 -0.93 6.75 4.68
C LEU A 211 -2.39 6.92 5.08
N VAL A 212 -2.68 7.76 6.07
CA VAL A 212 -4.07 8.07 6.50
C VAL A 212 -4.85 8.70 5.34
N SER A 213 -4.27 9.66 4.63
CA SER A 213 -4.91 10.30 3.46
C SER A 213 -5.24 9.30 2.36
N VAL A 214 -4.35 8.33 2.10
CA VAL A 214 -4.59 7.27 1.11
C VAL A 214 -5.70 6.33 1.58
N ILE A 215 -5.74 5.98 2.85
CA ILE A 215 -6.84 5.18 3.40
C ILE A 215 -8.17 5.91 3.21
N ASP A 216 -8.25 7.19 3.57
CA ASP A 216 -9.46 7.99 3.38
C ASP A 216 -9.92 7.98 1.91
N HIS A 217 -8.97 8.19 0.99
CA HIS A 217 -9.24 8.12 -0.44
C HIS A 217 -9.76 6.74 -0.92
N LEU A 218 -9.28 5.65 -0.33
CA LEU A 218 -9.78 4.31 -0.65
C LEU A 218 -11.16 4.04 -0.07
N LEU A 219 -11.44 4.55 1.13
CA LEU A 219 -12.77 4.44 1.75
C LEU A 219 -13.84 5.17 0.94
N ASP A 220 -13.47 6.25 0.24
CA ASP A 220 -14.34 7.00 -0.67
C ASP A 220 -14.58 6.30 -2.03
N ALA A 221 -14.03 5.10 -2.26
CA ALA A 221 -14.27 4.36 -3.50
C ALA A 221 -15.76 4.08 -3.69
N PRO A 222 -16.33 4.36 -4.90
CA PRO A 222 -17.74 4.13 -5.16
C PRO A 222 -18.05 2.63 -5.25
N GLU A 223 -19.31 2.30 -5.01
CA GLU A 223 -19.88 0.96 -5.15
C GLU A 223 -20.85 0.96 -6.34
N PRO A 224 -20.35 0.63 -7.54
CA PRO A 224 -21.18 0.67 -8.74
C PRO A 224 -22.22 -0.46 -8.75
N ASP A 225 -23.32 -0.21 -9.46
CA ASP A 225 -24.32 -1.23 -9.74
C ASP A 225 -23.72 -2.44 -10.48
N GLN A 226 -24.18 -3.62 -10.14
CA GLN A 226 -23.74 -4.86 -10.75
C GLN A 226 -24.73 -5.33 -11.83
N PRO A 227 -24.28 -5.98 -12.91
CA PRO A 227 -22.89 -6.28 -13.26
C PRO A 227 -22.16 -5.07 -13.87
N VAL A 228 -20.88 -4.92 -13.57
CA VAL A 228 -20.06 -3.81 -14.09
C VAL A 228 -19.71 -4.06 -15.56
N ARG A 229 -20.13 -3.15 -16.45
CA ARG A 229 -19.86 -3.24 -17.90
C ARG A 229 -18.41 -2.87 -18.19
N LEU A 230 -17.81 -3.64 -19.11
CA LEU A 230 -16.43 -3.44 -19.57
C LEU A 230 -16.40 -3.17 -21.08
N VAL A 231 -15.33 -2.52 -21.52
CA VAL A 231 -14.95 -2.37 -22.94
C VAL A 231 -13.51 -2.83 -23.13
N ARG A 232 -13.16 -3.20 -24.35
CA ARG A 232 -11.79 -3.60 -24.69
C ARG A 232 -11.28 -2.81 -25.90
N PRO A 233 -10.93 -1.52 -25.72
CA PRO A 233 -10.51 -0.68 -26.84
C PRO A 233 -9.16 -1.10 -27.45
N LYS A 234 -8.30 -1.76 -26.67
CA LYS A 234 -7.00 -2.29 -27.11
C LYS A 234 -6.78 -3.70 -26.53
N VAL A 235 -5.74 -3.87 -25.75
CA VAL A 235 -5.37 -5.17 -25.16
C VAL A 235 -6.08 -5.40 -23.83
N PHE A 236 -6.32 -4.35 -23.07
CA PHE A 236 -6.88 -4.45 -21.71
C PHE A 236 -8.35 -4.11 -21.64
N TYR A 237 -9.02 -4.74 -20.68
CA TYR A 237 -10.37 -4.37 -20.31
C TYR A 237 -10.35 -3.10 -19.46
N GLN A 238 -11.25 -2.18 -19.80
CA GLN A 238 -11.51 -0.93 -19.09
C GLN A 238 -12.98 -0.91 -18.66
N PHE A 239 -13.32 -0.13 -17.66
CA PHE A 239 -14.71 0.13 -17.35
C PHE A 239 -15.35 0.89 -18.51
N ALA A 240 -16.56 0.49 -18.90
CA ALA A 240 -17.33 1.18 -19.94
C ALA A 240 -17.80 2.56 -19.48
N ASP A 241 -18.04 2.69 -18.18
CA ASP A 241 -18.34 3.96 -17.55
C ASP A 241 -17.06 4.80 -17.41
N ALA A 242 -17.10 6.02 -17.96
CA ALA A 242 -15.97 6.94 -17.98
C ALA A 242 -15.60 7.45 -16.56
N GLU A 243 -16.57 7.59 -15.67
CA GLU A 243 -16.33 8.00 -14.28
C GLU A 243 -15.58 6.91 -13.54
N LEU A 244 -16.04 5.64 -13.64
CA LEU A 244 -15.35 4.50 -13.07
C LEU A 244 -13.95 4.31 -13.66
N GLU A 245 -13.77 4.52 -14.98
CA GLU A 245 -12.45 4.40 -15.61
C GLU A 245 -11.51 5.54 -15.21
N SER A 246 -12.03 6.70 -14.84
CA SER A 246 -11.22 7.84 -14.36
C SER A 246 -10.71 7.68 -12.94
N LEU A 247 -11.28 6.77 -12.16
CA LEU A 247 -10.88 6.49 -10.77
C LEU A 247 -9.40 6.11 -10.65
N THR A 248 -8.88 6.26 -9.45
CA THR A 248 -7.49 5.87 -9.13
C THR A 248 -7.30 4.36 -9.18
N ALA A 249 -6.06 3.94 -9.24
CA ALA A 249 -5.73 2.52 -9.27
C ALA A 249 -6.27 1.78 -8.03
N GLY A 250 -6.14 2.37 -6.83
CA GLY A 250 -6.65 1.80 -5.60
C GLY A 250 -8.18 1.64 -5.60
N GLN A 251 -8.90 2.66 -6.02
CA GLN A 251 -10.38 2.58 -6.10
C GLN A 251 -10.86 1.57 -7.13
N LYS A 252 -10.22 1.52 -8.32
CA LYS A 252 -10.54 0.50 -9.34
C LYS A 252 -10.33 -0.92 -8.85
N ILE A 253 -9.38 -1.12 -7.95
CA ILE A 253 -9.13 -2.42 -7.33
C ILE A 253 -10.31 -2.86 -6.47
N LEU A 254 -10.77 -1.97 -5.59
CA LEU A 254 -11.91 -2.24 -4.74
C LEU A 254 -13.15 -2.64 -5.56
N ILE A 255 -13.37 -1.99 -6.69
CA ILE A 255 -14.48 -2.37 -7.61
C ILE A 255 -14.25 -3.77 -8.19
N ARG A 256 -13.03 -4.07 -8.65
CA ARG A 256 -12.71 -5.35 -9.33
C ARG A 256 -12.70 -6.56 -8.41
N MET A 257 -12.51 -6.38 -7.11
CA MET A 257 -12.61 -7.49 -6.15
C MET A 257 -14.05 -7.84 -5.76
N GLY A 258 -15.00 -7.07 -6.23
CA GLY A 258 -16.43 -7.26 -5.95
C GLY A 258 -16.91 -6.62 -4.66
N PRO A 259 -18.24 -6.43 -4.52
CA PRO A 259 -18.81 -5.68 -3.39
C PRO A 259 -18.52 -6.31 -2.03
N GLY A 260 -18.60 -7.65 -1.91
CA GLY A 260 -18.33 -8.34 -0.64
C GLY A 260 -16.90 -8.13 -0.16
N ASN A 261 -15.91 -8.48 -0.98
CA ASN A 261 -14.50 -8.27 -0.66
C ASN A 261 -14.17 -6.79 -0.41
N SER A 262 -14.73 -5.89 -1.21
CA SER A 262 -14.55 -4.45 -1.03
C SER A 262 -15.05 -3.96 0.33
N ALA A 263 -16.21 -4.42 0.76
CA ALA A 263 -16.79 -4.06 2.06
C ALA A 263 -15.92 -4.56 3.23
N GLU A 264 -15.43 -5.80 3.18
CA GLU A 264 -14.53 -6.34 4.18
C GLU A 264 -13.23 -5.56 4.26
N VAL A 265 -12.64 -5.24 3.11
CA VAL A 265 -11.43 -4.41 3.05
C VAL A 265 -11.66 -3.03 3.61
N LYS A 266 -12.74 -2.34 3.23
CA LYS A 266 -13.09 -1.02 3.78
C LYS A 266 -13.28 -1.07 5.30
N SER A 267 -13.86 -2.15 5.83
CA SER A 267 -13.98 -2.36 7.28
C SER A 267 -12.63 -2.40 7.97
N VAL A 268 -11.69 -3.20 7.44
CA VAL A 268 -10.33 -3.29 7.95
C VAL A 268 -9.60 -1.94 7.84
N LEU A 269 -9.72 -1.24 6.71
CA LEU A 269 -9.14 0.09 6.50
C LEU A 269 -9.65 1.12 7.52
N THR A 270 -10.94 1.06 7.85
CA THR A 270 -11.56 1.94 8.86
C THR A 270 -10.95 1.72 10.24
N GLU A 271 -10.76 0.48 10.64
CA GLU A 271 -10.11 0.17 11.91
C GLU A 271 -8.64 0.63 11.95
N PHE A 272 -7.94 0.47 10.83
CA PHE A 272 -6.58 0.98 10.70
C PHE A 272 -6.50 2.48 10.85
N ARG A 273 -7.30 3.18 10.05
CA ARG A 273 -7.37 4.62 10.13
C ARG A 273 -7.52 5.09 11.58
N LYS A 274 -8.45 4.46 12.31
CA LYS A 274 -8.68 4.75 13.73
C LYS A 274 -7.41 4.52 14.58
N LYS A 275 -6.64 3.49 14.31
CA LYS A 275 -5.40 3.23 15.05
C LYS A 275 -4.31 4.23 14.68
N LEU A 276 -4.08 4.47 13.38
CA LEU A 276 -3.04 5.37 12.89
C LEU A 276 -3.25 6.82 13.34
N THR A 277 -4.50 7.27 13.43
CA THR A 277 -4.83 8.62 13.89
C THR A 277 -4.74 8.82 15.40
N ASN A 278 -4.65 7.72 16.18
CA ASN A 278 -4.62 7.74 17.64
C ASN A 278 -3.33 7.16 18.24
N LEU A 279 -2.26 7.06 17.48
CA LEU A 279 -0.99 6.47 17.95
C LEU A 279 -0.40 7.22 19.15
N SER A 280 -0.48 8.54 19.14
CA SER A 280 0.04 9.40 20.23
C SER A 280 -0.73 9.28 21.54
N THR A 281 -2.01 8.83 21.50
CA THR A 281 -2.87 8.74 22.68
C THR A 281 -2.70 7.43 23.46
N ASN A 282 -2.11 6.42 22.83
CA ASN A 282 -1.97 5.06 23.39
C ASN A 282 -0.64 4.81 24.12
N VAL A 283 0.21 5.82 24.28
CA VAL A 283 1.44 5.75 25.08
C VAL A 283 1.14 6.20 26.50
N ARG A 284 0.51 5.33 27.29
CA ARG A 284 0.41 5.42 28.76
C ARG A 284 0.67 4.07 29.38
#